data_a29eb2d7d582b80aa3c17e2e50b52dc7
#
_entry.id   a29eb2d7d582b80aa3c17e2e50b52dc7
#
_cell.length_a   1.000
_cell.length_b   1.000
_cell.length_c   1.000
_cell.angle_alpha   90.00
_cell.angle_beta   90.00
_cell.angle_gamma   90.00
#
_symmetry.space_group_name_H-M   'P 1'
#
loop_
_entity.id
_entity.type
_entity.pdbx_description
1 polymer ?
#
loop_
_entity_poly.entity_id
_entity_poly.type
_entity_poly.pdbx_seq_one_letter_code
_entity_poly.pdbx_strand_id
1 'polypeptide(L)'
;MWIKHLPANVTYSSLLGSIRGMGRVFATHINPPNEGHKTAAAKVVFFDLEAAQRFYSMASNPSRRFIVQGMVAEVTRNRIRSAACDVGGNLTRVLVIRGDPRIVNRDSLLRWFGTKFQFDLDEFTTMMHTEEMGEVRVAFGSYRSQAQAAQLALIRSFPVGQPGSPIWSVRFGHDPCS
;
A
#
# COMPACT_ATOMS: atom_id res chain seq x y z
N MET A 1 3.57 -5.55 12.95
CA MET A 1 4.42 -6.74 12.93
C MET A 1 5.81 -6.36 12.45
N TRP A 2 6.83 -7.02 12.95
CA TRP A 2 8.21 -6.91 12.48
C TRP A 2 8.59 -8.21 11.76
N ILE A 3 9.05 -8.10 10.52
CA ILE A 3 9.37 -9.24 9.65
C ILE A 3 10.86 -9.17 9.35
N LYS A 4 11.58 -10.26 9.64
CA LYS A 4 13.03 -10.40 9.44
C LYS A 4 13.34 -11.45 8.39
N HIS A 5 14.61 -11.50 7.97
CA HIS A 5 15.12 -12.46 6.99
C HIS A 5 14.43 -12.37 5.63
N LEU A 6 14.07 -11.13 5.23
CA LEU A 6 13.54 -10.88 3.90
C LEU A 6 14.68 -10.85 2.86
N PRO A 7 14.38 -11.19 1.59
CA PRO A 7 15.34 -11.01 0.50
C PRO A 7 15.90 -9.60 0.47
N ALA A 8 17.18 -9.46 0.14
CA ALA A 8 17.85 -8.14 0.07
C ALA A 8 17.17 -7.18 -0.94
N ASN A 9 16.57 -7.74 -1.98
CA ASN A 9 15.86 -7.03 -3.06
C ASN A 9 14.33 -7.09 -2.91
N VAL A 10 13.81 -7.35 -1.69
CA VAL A 10 12.37 -7.38 -1.46
C VAL A 10 11.71 -6.07 -1.86
N THR A 11 10.58 -6.17 -2.56
CA THR A 11 9.76 -5.03 -2.96
C THR A 11 8.48 -4.95 -2.14
N TYR A 12 7.81 -3.79 -2.15
CA TYR A 12 6.49 -3.66 -1.51
C TYR A 12 5.49 -4.63 -2.13
N SER A 13 5.50 -4.80 -3.44
CA SER A 13 4.60 -5.73 -4.14
C SER A 13 4.83 -7.19 -3.72
N SER A 14 6.07 -7.65 -3.61
CA SER A 14 6.35 -9.02 -3.20
C SER A 14 6.03 -9.27 -1.73
N LEU A 15 6.33 -8.32 -0.84
CA LEU A 15 6.01 -8.41 0.58
C LEU A 15 4.50 -8.40 0.81
N LEU A 16 3.81 -7.39 0.28
CA LEU A 16 2.37 -7.23 0.45
C LEU A 16 1.58 -8.32 -0.30
N GLY A 17 2.13 -8.83 -1.40
CA GLY A 17 1.60 -10.00 -2.09
C GLY A 17 1.59 -11.27 -1.23
N SER A 18 2.55 -11.40 -0.31
CA SER A 18 2.65 -12.57 0.59
C SER A 18 1.70 -12.52 1.79
N ILE A 19 1.06 -11.38 2.05
CA ILE A 19 0.11 -11.20 3.18
C ILE A 19 -1.33 -10.92 2.73
N ARG A 20 -1.68 -11.34 1.51
CA ARG A 20 -3.05 -11.24 0.97
C ARG A 20 -4.05 -11.98 1.88
N GLY A 21 -5.26 -11.42 2.06
CA GLY A 21 -6.33 -12.00 2.87
C GLY A 21 -6.12 -11.91 4.39
N MET A 22 -5.11 -11.17 4.86
CA MET A 22 -4.86 -11.03 6.29
C MET A 22 -5.62 -9.84 6.91
N GLY A 23 -5.84 -8.78 6.14
CA GLY A 23 -6.54 -7.57 6.57
C GLY A 23 -5.90 -6.31 6.01
N ARG A 24 -6.62 -5.20 6.09
CA ARG A 24 -6.18 -3.89 5.57
C ARG A 24 -4.86 -3.46 6.21
N VAL A 25 -3.91 -3.05 5.37
CA VAL A 25 -2.61 -2.56 5.82
C VAL A 25 -2.64 -1.03 6.00
N PHE A 26 -2.30 -0.58 7.21
CA PHE A 26 -2.20 0.83 7.56
C PHE A 26 -0.87 1.45 7.12
N ALA A 27 0.23 0.77 7.42
CA ALA A 27 1.57 1.24 7.07
C ALA A 27 2.53 0.07 6.85
N THR A 28 3.40 0.23 5.85
CA THR A 28 4.51 -0.68 5.58
C THR A 28 5.78 0.14 5.41
N HIS A 29 6.87 -0.37 5.96
CA HIS A 29 8.20 0.18 5.74
C HIS A 29 9.21 -0.95 5.60
N ILE A 30 9.95 -0.95 4.50
CA ILE A 30 11.04 -1.90 4.23
C ILE A 30 12.36 -1.24 4.61
N ASN A 31 13.11 -1.92 5.47
CA ASN A 31 14.47 -1.57 5.82
C ASN A 31 15.42 -2.42 4.97
N PRO A 32 16.19 -1.81 4.07
CA PRO A 32 17.14 -2.53 3.25
C PRO A 32 18.28 -3.14 4.09
N PRO A 33 19.04 -4.08 3.53
CA PRO A 33 20.27 -4.57 4.14
C PRO A 33 21.22 -3.43 4.50
N ASN A 34 22.03 -3.64 5.53
CA ASN A 34 23.08 -2.72 5.96
C ASN A 34 24.36 -3.49 6.34
N GLU A 35 25.40 -2.80 6.80
CA GLU A 35 26.68 -3.42 7.17
C GLU A 35 26.55 -4.54 8.19
N GLY A 36 25.58 -4.47 9.11
CA GLY A 36 25.33 -5.49 10.15
C GLY A 36 24.34 -6.59 9.73
N HIS A 37 23.57 -6.40 8.67
CA HIS A 37 22.51 -7.32 8.27
C HIS A 37 22.44 -7.50 6.75
N LYS A 38 22.70 -8.73 6.29
CA LYS A 38 22.68 -9.08 4.86
C LYS A 38 21.27 -9.24 4.27
N THR A 39 20.24 -9.34 5.11
CA THR A 39 18.84 -9.49 4.72
C THR A 39 18.08 -8.21 5.02
N ALA A 40 17.00 -7.96 4.26
CA ALA A 40 16.08 -6.88 4.58
C ALA A 40 15.16 -7.25 5.74
N ALA A 41 14.56 -6.23 6.34
CA ALA A 41 13.49 -6.38 7.33
C ALA A 41 12.35 -5.43 7.00
N ALA A 42 11.14 -5.70 7.48
CA ALA A 42 10.02 -4.82 7.27
C ALA A 42 9.16 -4.64 8.52
N LYS A 43 8.60 -3.45 8.66
CA LYS A 43 7.53 -3.16 9.60
C LYS A 43 6.20 -3.15 8.85
N VAL A 44 5.23 -3.94 9.32
CA VAL A 44 3.86 -3.92 8.81
C VAL A 44 2.90 -3.62 9.95
N VAL A 45 2.04 -2.64 9.74
CA VAL A 45 0.99 -2.23 10.67
C VAL A 45 -0.35 -2.42 9.96
N PHE A 46 -1.26 -3.15 10.57
CA PHE A 46 -2.63 -3.31 10.09
C PHE A 46 -3.53 -2.24 10.68
N PHE A 47 -4.66 -1.96 10.04
CA PHE A 47 -5.69 -1.09 10.61
C PHE A 47 -6.29 -1.70 11.87
N ASP A 48 -6.53 -3.02 11.84
CA ASP A 48 -7.26 -3.73 12.86
C ASP A 48 -6.34 -4.68 13.64
N LEU A 49 -6.56 -4.76 14.95
CA LEU A 49 -5.82 -5.67 15.83
C LEU A 49 -6.02 -7.14 15.43
N GLU A 50 -7.25 -7.49 15.06
CA GLU A 50 -7.60 -8.85 14.63
C GLU A 50 -6.84 -9.28 13.37
N ALA A 51 -6.69 -8.38 12.39
CA ALA A 51 -5.87 -8.62 11.20
C ALA A 51 -4.41 -8.90 11.57
N ALA A 52 -3.85 -8.11 12.48
CA ALA A 52 -2.50 -8.31 12.98
C ALA A 52 -2.34 -9.65 13.72
N GLN A 53 -3.35 -10.05 14.50
CA GLN A 53 -3.37 -11.32 15.23
C GLN A 53 -3.48 -12.51 14.28
N ARG A 54 -4.38 -12.44 13.28
CA ARG A 54 -4.49 -13.49 12.23
C ARG A 54 -3.17 -13.70 11.51
N PHE A 55 -2.55 -12.62 11.06
CA PHE A 55 -1.25 -12.70 10.38
C PHE A 55 -0.17 -13.30 11.28
N TYR A 56 -0.07 -12.83 12.53
CA TYR A 56 0.91 -13.37 13.48
C TYR A 56 0.70 -14.87 13.76
N SER A 57 -0.54 -15.29 13.98
CA SER A 57 -0.88 -16.70 14.23
C SER A 57 -0.55 -17.60 13.03
N MET A 58 -0.84 -17.10 11.81
CA MET A 58 -0.50 -17.82 10.58
C MET A 58 1.02 -17.95 10.42
N ALA A 59 1.75 -16.85 10.58
CA ALA A 59 3.18 -16.80 10.34
C ALA A 59 4.02 -17.48 11.44
N SER A 60 3.47 -17.60 12.67
CA SER A 60 4.12 -18.28 13.80
C SER A 60 3.78 -19.78 13.88
N ASN A 61 2.95 -20.29 12.98
CA ASN A 61 2.60 -21.71 12.96
C ASN A 61 3.81 -22.54 12.46
N PRO A 62 4.34 -23.49 13.27
CA PRO A 62 5.49 -24.31 12.90
C PRO A 62 5.28 -25.14 11.61
N SER A 63 4.01 -25.48 11.31
CA SER A 63 3.63 -26.23 10.11
C SER A 63 3.47 -25.35 8.86
N ARG A 64 3.50 -24.02 9.01
CA ARG A 64 3.34 -23.06 7.91
C ARG A 64 4.48 -22.04 7.95
N ARG A 65 5.40 -22.15 7.02
CA ARG A 65 6.48 -21.18 6.88
C ARG A 65 5.95 -19.94 6.16
N PHE A 66 6.17 -18.76 6.72
CA PHE A 66 5.92 -17.52 6.00
C PHE A 66 7.05 -17.27 5.01
N ILE A 67 6.72 -17.25 3.74
CA ILE A 67 7.70 -17.20 2.64
C ILE A 67 7.47 -15.93 1.82
N VAL A 68 8.55 -15.19 1.55
CA VAL A 68 8.56 -14.03 0.66
C VAL A 68 9.65 -14.24 -0.38
N GLN A 69 9.30 -14.24 -1.66
CA GLN A 69 10.24 -14.49 -2.78
C GLN A 69 11.12 -15.75 -2.58
N GLY A 70 10.53 -16.83 -2.06
CA GLY A 70 11.23 -18.09 -1.82
C GLY A 70 12.06 -18.15 -0.53
N MET A 71 12.24 -17.06 0.20
CA MET A 71 12.92 -17.06 1.51
C MET A 71 11.93 -17.16 2.66
N VAL A 72 12.30 -17.99 3.66
CA VAL A 72 11.55 -18.11 4.91
C VAL A 72 11.82 -16.89 5.78
N ALA A 73 10.78 -16.14 6.07
CA ALA A 73 10.84 -14.95 6.92
C ALA A 73 10.36 -15.26 8.34
N GLU A 74 10.91 -14.55 9.31
CA GLU A 74 10.51 -14.61 10.72
C GLU A 74 9.62 -13.42 11.05
N VAL A 75 8.45 -13.67 11.65
CA VAL A 75 7.50 -12.63 12.04
C VAL A 75 7.45 -12.52 13.56
N THR A 76 7.67 -11.31 14.06
CA THR A 76 7.59 -10.99 15.49
C THR A 76 6.68 -9.78 15.71
N ARG A 77 6.26 -9.56 16.95
CA ARG A 77 5.51 -8.35 17.30
C ARG A 77 6.42 -7.14 17.33
N ASN A 78 5.92 -6.00 16.90
CA ASN A 78 6.65 -4.73 17.06
C ASN A 78 6.93 -4.44 18.54
N ARG A 79 8.12 -3.96 18.84
CA ARG A 79 8.48 -3.52 20.20
C ARG A 79 7.61 -2.35 20.65
N ILE A 80 7.41 -1.37 19.76
CA ILE A 80 6.54 -0.22 19.99
C ILE A 80 5.17 -0.57 19.42
N ARG A 81 4.18 -0.66 20.28
CA ARG A 81 2.79 -0.89 19.89
C ARG A 81 2.25 0.39 19.24
N SER A 82 1.65 0.25 18.08
CA SER A 82 0.80 1.31 17.51
C SER A 82 -0.60 1.16 18.12
N ALA A 83 -1.20 2.25 18.54
CA ALA A 83 -2.62 2.24 18.90
C ALA A 83 -3.45 1.78 17.68
N ALA A 84 -4.56 1.11 17.94
CA ALA A 84 -5.53 0.82 16.89
C ALA A 84 -5.94 2.16 16.25
N CYS A 85 -5.89 2.21 14.93
CA CYS A 85 -6.32 3.40 14.22
C CYS A 85 -7.81 3.23 13.95
N ASP A 86 -8.62 3.74 14.87
CA ASP A 86 -10.07 3.80 14.72
C ASP A 86 -10.45 4.89 13.70
N VAL A 87 -9.97 4.74 12.50
CA VAL A 87 -10.43 5.54 11.36
C VAL A 87 -11.60 4.78 10.77
N GLY A 88 -12.80 5.13 11.22
CA GLY A 88 -14.03 4.59 10.67
C GLY A 88 -14.07 4.73 9.13
N GLY A 89 -14.80 3.83 8.48
CA GLY A 89 -15.04 3.89 7.05
C GLY A 89 -14.11 3.02 6.20
N ASN A 90 -14.22 3.22 4.89
CA ASN A 90 -13.56 2.43 3.85
C ASN A 90 -12.13 2.91 3.52
N LEU A 91 -11.40 3.46 4.50
CA LEU A 91 -10.06 3.96 4.29
C LEU A 91 -9.10 2.79 4.06
N THR A 92 -8.31 2.90 3.01
CA THR A 92 -7.31 1.89 2.63
C THR A 92 -6.07 2.56 2.02
N ARG A 93 -5.03 1.79 1.78
CA ARG A 93 -3.84 2.24 1.04
C ARG A 93 -4.04 2.24 -0.48
N VAL A 94 -5.26 2.02 -0.96
CA VAL A 94 -5.60 1.94 -2.38
C VAL A 94 -6.50 3.10 -2.77
N LEU A 95 -6.17 3.77 -3.87
CA LEU A 95 -7.03 4.76 -4.52
C LEU A 95 -7.53 4.25 -5.86
N VAL A 96 -8.79 4.53 -6.15
CA VAL A 96 -9.38 4.44 -7.48
C VAL A 96 -9.61 5.87 -7.97
N ILE A 97 -8.99 6.21 -9.09
CA ILE A 97 -8.98 7.55 -9.68
C ILE A 97 -9.57 7.46 -11.07
N ARG A 98 -10.53 8.33 -11.36
CA ARG A 98 -11.19 8.41 -12.66
C ARG A 98 -11.15 9.83 -13.19
N GLY A 99 -10.92 9.99 -14.50
CA GLY A 99 -10.87 11.31 -15.13
C GLY A 99 -10.39 11.28 -16.57
N ASP A 100 -9.85 12.42 -17.03
CA ASP A 100 -9.26 12.58 -18.36
C ASP A 100 -8.10 11.59 -18.58
N PRO A 101 -8.12 10.76 -19.63
CA PRO A 101 -7.12 9.74 -19.85
C PRO A 101 -5.70 10.29 -20.06
N ARG A 102 -5.58 11.55 -20.49
CA ARG A 102 -4.28 12.23 -20.63
C ARG A 102 -3.60 12.47 -19.28
N ILE A 103 -4.38 12.55 -18.20
CA ILE A 103 -3.92 12.76 -16.82
C ILE A 103 -4.05 11.49 -16.02
N VAL A 104 -5.17 10.76 -16.15
CA VAL A 104 -5.45 9.53 -15.38
C VAL A 104 -4.85 8.33 -16.12
N ASN A 105 -3.53 8.26 -16.09
CA ASN A 105 -2.73 7.15 -16.58
C ASN A 105 -1.50 6.96 -15.67
N ARG A 106 -0.79 5.85 -15.84
CA ARG A 106 0.35 5.48 -14.99
C ARG A 106 1.42 6.57 -14.95
N ASP A 107 1.91 6.96 -16.11
CA ASP A 107 3.09 7.82 -16.21
C ASP A 107 2.81 9.24 -15.70
N SER A 108 1.66 9.79 -16.06
CA SER A 108 1.24 11.12 -15.64
C SER A 108 1.01 11.19 -14.13
N LEU A 109 0.25 10.24 -13.57
CA LEU A 109 -0.07 10.23 -12.14
C LEU A 109 1.17 9.96 -11.27
N LEU A 110 1.99 8.94 -11.59
CA LEU A 110 3.16 8.63 -10.76
C LEU A 110 4.19 9.77 -10.81
N ARG A 111 4.41 10.39 -11.96
CA ARG A 111 5.26 11.58 -12.08
C ARG A 111 4.71 12.72 -11.25
N TRP A 112 3.41 12.99 -11.35
CA TRP A 112 2.77 14.06 -10.60
C TRP A 112 2.81 13.82 -9.08
N PHE A 113 2.51 12.61 -8.61
CA PHE A 113 2.64 12.26 -7.19
C PHE A 113 4.06 12.47 -6.68
N GLY A 114 5.08 12.09 -7.45
CA GLY A 114 6.49 12.29 -7.11
C GLY A 114 6.88 13.75 -6.90
N THR A 115 6.13 14.71 -7.48
CA THR A 115 6.32 16.15 -7.21
C THR A 115 5.68 16.62 -5.91
N LYS A 116 4.81 15.82 -5.30
CA LYS A 116 4.00 16.23 -4.13
C LYS A 116 4.43 15.56 -2.83
N PHE A 117 4.81 14.30 -2.87
CA PHE A 117 5.19 13.52 -1.69
C PHE A 117 6.02 12.29 -2.08
N GLN A 118 6.70 11.70 -1.10
CA GLN A 118 7.37 10.41 -1.27
C GLN A 118 6.37 9.27 -1.07
N PHE A 119 6.45 8.25 -1.91
CA PHE A 119 5.59 7.08 -1.81
C PHE A 119 6.30 5.82 -2.30
N ASP A 120 5.80 4.70 -1.84
CA ASP A 120 6.17 3.37 -2.26
C ASP A 120 4.99 2.75 -3.01
N LEU A 121 5.26 2.21 -4.19
CA LEU A 121 4.23 1.61 -5.02
C LEU A 121 4.18 0.10 -4.78
N ASP A 122 3.01 -0.41 -4.38
CA ASP A 122 2.72 -1.85 -4.41
C ASP A 122 2.27 -2.27 -5.80
N GLU A 123 1.17 -1.68 -6.27
CA GLU A 123 0.58 -2.05 -7.56
C GLU A 123 -0.07 -0.85 -8.25
N PHE A 124 0.01 -0.81 -9.56
CA PHE A 124 -0.74 0.13 -10.40
C PHE A 124 -1.48 -0.65 -11.49
N THR A 125 -2.80 -0.57 -11.49
CA THR A 125 -3.66 -1.26 -12.45
C THR A 125 -4.44 -0.22 -13.27
N THR A 126 -4.33 -0.27 -14.58
CA THR A 126 -5.23 0.44 -15.48
C THR A 126 -6.50 -0.37 -15.61
N MET A 127 -7.60 0.14 -15.07
CA MET A 127 -8.90 -0.53 -15.09
C MET A 127 -9.66 -0.21 -16.37
N MET A 128 -9.52 1.03 -16.86
CA MET A 128 -10.08 1.48 -18.13
C MET A 128 -9.21 2.58 -18.74
N HIS A 129 -9.04 2.54 -20.05
CA HIS A 129 -8.38 3.59 -20.81
C HIS A 129 -9.01 3.67 -22.20
N THR A 130 -9.78 4.74 -22.42
CA THR A 130 -10.42 5.07 -23.70
C THR A 130 -9.99 6.48 -24.12
N GLU A 131 -10.43 6.95 -25.29
CA GLU A 131 -10.19 8.34 -25.70
C GLU A 131 -10.87 9.37 -24.79
N GLU A 132 -11.98 8.94 -24.13
CA GLU A 132 -12.80 9.83 -23.29
C GLU A 132 -12.48 9.69 -21.79
N MET A 133 -12.02 8.52 -21.34
CA MET A 133 -11.94 8.23 -19.91
C MET A 133 -10.75 7.33 -19.54
N GLY A 134 -10.04 7.71 -18.48
CA GLY A 134 -9.12 6.88 -17.75
C GLY A 134 -9.68 6.49 -16.38
N GLU A 135 -9.55 5.22 -16.00
CA GLU A 135 -9.77 4.75 -14.62
C GLU A 135 -8.60 3.87 -14.19
N VAL A 136 -8.01 4.20 -13.07
CA VAL A 136 -6.85 3.47 -12.54
C VAL A 136 -7.05 3.15 -11.07
N ARG A 137 -6.41 2.06 -10.65
CA ARG A 137 -6.27 1.65 -9.26
C ARG A 137 -4.80 1.73 -8.88
N VAL A 138 -4.51 2.50 -7.83
CA VAL A 138 -3.15 2.70 -7.31
C VAL A 138 -3.10 2.18 -5.88
N ALA A 139 -2.34 1.12 -5.65
CA ALA A 139 -2.07 0.57 -4.33
C ALA A 139 -0.68 1.06 -3.86
N PHE A 140 -0.68 1.84 -2.80
CA PHE A 140 0.53 2.35 -2.15
C PHE A 140 1.06 1.36 -1.10
N GLY A 141 2.30 1.53 -0.67
CA GLY A 141 2.86 0.78 0.45
C GLY A 141 2.15 1.06 1.78
N SER A 142 1.55 2.25 1.94
CA SER A 142 0.90 2.69 3.18
C SER A 142 -0.32 3.55 2.90
N TYR A 143 -1.30 3.52 3.82
CA TYR A 143 -2.41 4.46 3.85
C TYR A 143 -1.92 5.84 4.28
N ARG A 144 -1.37 5.92 5.51
CA ARG A 144 -0.90 7.18 6.08
C ARG A 144 0.31 7.69 5.31
N SER A 145 0.36 8.98 5.07
CA SER A 145 1.42 9.69 4.35
C SER A 145 1.57 9.32 2.86
N GLN A 146 0.86 8.32 2.35
CA GLN A 146 0.91 7.94 0.94
C GLN A 146 -0.48 8.00 0.29
N ALA A 147 -1.36 7.00 0.45
CA ALA A 147 -2.70 7.04 -0.17
C ALA A 147 -3.52 8.25 0.31
N GLN A 148 -3.48 8.57 1.61
CA GLN A 148 -4.13 9.75 2.17
C GLN A 148 -3.53 11.04 1.59
N ALA A 149 -2.21 11.13 1.49
CA ALA A 149 -1.54 12.29 0.91
C ALA A 149 -1.87 12.46 -0.57
N ALA A 150 -1.91 11.37 -1.33
CA ALA A 150 -2.29 11.35 -2.74
C ALA A 150 -3.72 11.86 -2.94
N GLN A 151 -4.67 11.35 -2.14
CA GLN A 151 -6.07 11.81 -2.20
C GLN A 151 -6.18 13.31 -1.91
N LEU A 152 -5.58 13.77 -0.81
CA LEU A 152 -5.60 15.18 -0.43
C LEU A 152 -4.92 16.07 -1.47
N ALA A 153 -3.81 15.63 -2.05
CA ALA A 153 -3.11 16.37 -3.10
C ALA A 153 -3.98 16.51 -4.35
N LEU A 154 -4.66 15.45 -4.78
CA LEU A 154 -5.58 15.50 -5.92
C LEU A 154 -6.74 16.47 -5.67
N ILE A 155 -7.40 16.37 -4.53
CA ILE A 155 -8.54 17.23 -4.16
C ILE A 155 -8.12 18.70 -4.07
N ARG A 156 -6.93 19.00 -3.56
CA ARG A 156 -6.43 20.36 -3.43
C ARG A 156 -5.94 20.97 -4.76
N SER A 157 -5.43 20.15 -5.65
CA SER A 157 -4.86 20.63 -6.93
C SER A 157 -5.88 20.68 -8.05
N PHE A 158 -6.97 19.95 -7.94
CA PHE A 158 -8.02 19.86 -8.95
C PHE A 158 -9.40 20.02 -8.31
N PRO A 159 -10.35 20.71 -8.97
CA PRO A 159 -11.73 20.80 -8.51
C PRO A 159 -12.48 19.48 -8.80
N VAL A 160 -12.15 18.41 -8.08
CA VAL A 160 -12.64 17.05 -8.33
C VAL A 160 -14.15 17.01 -8.45
N GLY A 161 -14.65 16.37 -9.53
CA GLY A 161 -16.07 16.22 -9.82
C GLY A 161 -16.75 17.47 -10.39
N GLN A 162 -16.04 18.56 -10.63
CA GLN A 162 -16.58 19.76 -11.27
C GLN A 162 -16.39 19.73 -12.79
N PRO A 163 -17.26 20.40 -13.56
CA PRO A 163 -17.09 20.54 -15.01
C PRO A 163 -15.71 21.11 -15.37
N GLY A 164 -15.04 20.53 -16.35
CA GLY A 164 -13.70 20.96 -16.80
C GLY A 164 -12.54 20.46 -15.95
N SER A 165 -12.79 19.80 -14.80
CA SER A 165 -11.72 19.16 -14.04
C SER A 165 -11.19 17.93 -14.76
N PRO A 166 -9.84 17.73 -14.81
CA PRO A 166 -9.28 16.50 -15.35
C PRO A 166 -9.45 15.29 -14.41
N ILE A 167 -9.79 15.51 -13.14
CA ILE A 167 -10.06 14.45 -12.16
C ILE A 167 -11.55 14.46 -11.80
N TRP A 168 -12.26 13.39 -12.18
CA TRP A 168 -13.70 13.32 -11.96
C TRP A 168 -14.07 12.71 -10.61
N SER A 169 -13.34 11.68 -10.21
CA SER A 169 -13.52 11.09 -8.88
C SER A 169 -12.23 10.50 -8.33
N VAL A 170 -12.12 10.57 -7.00
CA VAL A 170 -11.06 9.91 -6.22
C VAL A 170 -11.72 9.25 -5.02
N ARG A 171 -11.58 7.94 -4.90
CA ARG A 171 -12.14 7.17 -3.78
C ARG A 171 -11.16 6.13 -3.30
N PHE A 172 -11.28 5.70 -2.04
CA PHE A 172 -10.55 4.54 -1.57
C PHE A 172 -11.11 3.27 -2.20
N GLY A 173 -10.22 2.38 -2.60
CA GLY A 173 -10.53 1.09 -3.18
C GLY A 173 -10.32 -0.05 -2.18
N HIS A 174 -10.65 -1.28 -2.59
CA HIS A 174 -10.39 -2.49 -1.80
C HIS A 174 -8.88 -2.72 -1.64
N ASP A 175 -8.42 -2.95 -0.40
CA ASP A 175 -7.05 -3.34 -0.13
C ASP A 175 -6.86 -4.82 -0.49
N PRO A 176 -5.92 -5.17 -1.38
CA PRO A 176 -5.69 -6.56 -1.74
C PRO A 176 -5.25 -7.45 -0.58
N CYS A 177 -4.83 -6.87 0.54
CA CYS A 177 -4.50 -7.61 1.75
C CYS A 177 -5.72 -7.92 2.65
N SER A 178 -6.92 -7.35 2.34
CA SER A 178 -8.17 -7.63 3.09
C SER A 178 -8.76 -8.98 2.74
#